data_1ebe2eab9af18ed253750b0204b5acac
#
_entry.id   1ebe2eab9af18ed253750b0204b5acac
#
_cell.length_a   1.000
_cell.length_b   1.000
_cell.length_c   1.000
_cell.angle_alpha   90.00
_cell.angle_beta   90.00
_cell.angle_gamma   90.00
#
_symmetry.space_group_name_H-M   'P 1'
#
loop_
_entity.id
_entity.type
_entity.pdbx_description
1 polymer ?
#
loop_
_entity_poly.entity_id
_entity_poly.type
_entity_poly.pdbx_seq_one_letter_code
_entity_poly.pdbx_strand_id
1 'polypeptide(L)'
;MLDGALATVLDSLGLGTGGKNRKPRPLFRDKVKQTIWNSGSIAGTASEIKERCMAPASPTVTLDQEINPWEAQSARFEFAARKLNLDPGLWKVLSSPAREIIVHFPVTMDDGRLEMFTGFRVQHSIARGPGKGGIRYAPDVTLDEVRALASWMTWKCAVANIPFGGAKGGVICDPKKMSQGELERMTRRYTSEIIDFIGPEKDVPAPDVNTNEQTMAWIMDTYSMHMGHTVTSVVTGKPISLGGSRGRQEATGRGVMVVCEESLRYLNMPIEGCRVIIQGFGNVGSHAARLMMERGYKIVGIAEFDGGLSNPKGIDIHQLLDYKRRNNSILGFTGAEAMPSEELLVSECEILIPAARENVITSRNAGQIKAKVVVEGANGPTTAVADDILAEKRIFIMPDILANAGGVTASYFEWVQDRQGYFWKEAIVNEQLEGILRDSFEDVVRYAEAHNVNNRIAAYMLAIDRVAQTIRQRGIYA
;
A
#
# COMPACT_ATOMS: atom_id res chain seq x y z
N MET A 1 -39.58 30.06 29.90
CA MET A 1 -38.72 30.76 28.91
C MET A 1 -37.66 29.86 28.28
N LEU A 2 -37.22 28.80 28.89
CA LEU A 2 -36.21 27.85 28.32
C LEU A 2 -36.77 26.89 27.25
N ASP A 3 -38.06 26.53 27.35
CA ASP A 3 -38.67 25.60 26.38
C ASP A 3 -38.95 26.23 25.00
N GLY A 4 -39.18 27.55 24.96
CA GLY A 4 -39.37 28.26 23.70
C GLY A 4 -38.09 28.46 22.89
N ALA A 5 -36.96 28.66 23.56
CA ALA A 5 -35.67 28.81 22.91
C ALA A 5 -35.14 27.47 22.34
N LEU A 6 -35.44 26.36 23.01
CA LEU A 6 -35.07 25.02 22.55
C LEU A 6 -35.88 24.58 21.31
N ALA A 7 -37.15 24.96 21.26
CA ALA A 7 -38.00 24.66 20.09
C ALA A 7 -37.52 25.41 18.82
N THR A 8 -37.10 26.66 18.96
CA THR A 8 -36.62 27.50 17.87
C THR A 8 -35.25 27.00 17.32
N VAL A 9 -34.40 26.49 18.19
CA VAL A 9 -33.10 25.91 17.78
C VAL A 9 -33.28 24.56 17.05
N LEU A 10 -34.22 23.73 17.49
CA LEU A 10 -34.50 22.44 16.83
C LEU A 10 -35.18 22.60 15.48
N ASP A 11 -36.03 23.62 15.31
CA ASP A 11 -36.64 23.94 14.02
C ASP A 11 -35.63 24.50 13.01
N SER A 12 -34.67 25.31 13.46
CA SER A 12 -33.63 25.88 12.59
C SER A 12 -32.59 24.86 12.15
N LEU A 13 -32.52 23.67 12.77
CA LEU A 13 -31.64 22.57 12.42
C LEU A 13 -32.31 21.53 11.51
N GLY A 14 -33.53 21.77 11.03
CA GLY A 14 -34.26 20.86 10.15
C GLY A 14 -34.72 19.57 10.85
N LEU A 15 -34.73 19.56 12.18
CA LEU A 15 -35.16 18.43 13.01
C LEU A 15 -36.62 18.64 13.51
N GLY A 16 -37.41 19.36 12.76
CA GLY A 16 -38.82 19.64 12.98
C GLY A 16 -39.67 18.38 13.06
N THR A 17 -40.57 18.34 14.00
CA THR A 17 -41.46 17.24 14.32
C THR A 17 -42.52 17.03 13.25
N GLY A 18 -42.14 16.41 12.16
CA GLY A 18 -43.04 15.81 11.15
C GLY A 18 -43.39 14.38 11.52
N GLY A 19 -44.51 14.16 12.23
CA GLY A 19 -45.03 12.82 12.43
C GLY A 19 -45.32 12.46 13.87
N LYS A 20 -46.59 12.34 14.18
CA LYS A 20 -47.15 11.96 15.49
C LYS A 20 -46.54 10.62 15.96
N ASN A 21 -46.08 10.60 17.22
CA ASN A 21 -45.72 9.45 18.05
C ASN A 21 -44.31 8.87 17.91
N ARG A 22 -43.27 9.61 18.36
CA ARG A 22 -42.12 9.00 19.06
C ARG A 22 -41.49 10.03 20.01
N LYS A 23 -41.55 9.75 21.31
CA LYS A 23 -40.80 10.53 22.32
C LYS A 23 -39.30 10.27 22.16
N PRO A 24 -38.44 11.31 22.16
CA PRO A 24 -36.98 11.12 22.12
C PRO A 24 -36.49 10.44 23.41
N ARG A 25 -35.48 9.59 23.29
CA ARG A 25 -34.89 8.84 24.42
C ARG A 25 -34.31 9.81 25.49
N PRO A 26 -34.46 9.54 26.80
CA PRO A 26 -34.07 10.43 27.90
C PRO A 26 -32.59 10.85 27.92
N LEU A 27 -31.70 9.97 27.46
CA LEU A 27 -30.25 10.20 27.50
C LEU A 27 -29.71 11.40 26.69
N PHE A 28 -30.47 11.91 25.73
CA PHE A 28 -30.03 13.06 24.91
C PHE A 28 -30.38 14.39 25.61
N ARG A 29 -31.48 14.40 26.29
CA ARG A 29 -31.95 15.62 27.03
C ARG A 29 -31.06 15.95 28.23
N ASP A 30 -30.56 14.95 28.93
CA ASP A 30 -29.72 15.13 30.10
C ASP A 30 -28.30 15.56 29.78
N LYS A 31 -27.72 15.06 28.67
CA LYS A 31 -26.39 15.51 28.21
C LYS A 31 -26.39 16.98 27.76
N VAL A 32 -27.43 17.42 27.08
CA VAL A 32 -27.56 18.84 26.67
C VAL A 32 -27.73 19.75 27.85
N LYS A 33 -28.49 19.36 28.86
CA LYS A 33 -28.65 20.15 30.11
C LYS A 33 -27.35 20.23 30.92
N GLN A 34 -26.56 19.16 30.98
CA GLN A 34 -25.30 19.13 31.73
C GLN A 34 -24.21 19.98 31.07
N THR A 35 -24.21 20.07 29.72
CA THR A 35 -23.27 20.92 28.96
C THR A 35 -23.60 22.41 29.13
N ILE A 36 -24.89 22.76 29.26
CA ILE A 36 -25.34 24.15 29.46
C ILE A 36 -25.08 24.63 30.90
N TRP A 37 -25.09 23.73 31.91
CA TRP A 37 -24.90 24.06 33.31
C TRP A 37 -23.42 24.27 33.69
N ASN A 38 -22.49 23.65 32.98
CA ASN A 38 -21.06 23.77 33.25
C ASN A 38 -20.37 24.94 32.53
N SER A 39 -21.06 25.63 31.63
CA SER A 39 -20.57 26.85 30.98
C SER A 39 -21.26 28.07 31.58
N GLY A 40 -20.70 28.62 32.66
CA GLY A 40 -21.16 29.84 33.26
C GLY A 40 -21.30 30.99 32.24
N SER A 41 -22.51 31.58 32.16
CA SER A 41 -22.95 32.73 31.35
C SER A 41 -22.68 32.65 29.83
N ILE A 42 -23.71 32.30 29.07
CA ILE A 42 -23.72 32.51 27.62
C ILE A 42 -24.53 33.77 27.30
N ALA A 43 -23.83 34.88 27.11
CA ALA A 43 -24.32 36.01 26.35
C ALA A 43 -23.64 35.94 24.97
N GLY A 44 -24.23 35.21 24.02
CA GLY A 44 -23.80 35.10 22.64
C GLY A 44 -24.99 35.05 21.69
N THR A 45 -24.84 35.64 20.49
CA THR A 45 -25.88 35.68 19.47
C THR A 45 -26.12 34.28 18.84
N ALA A 46 -27.27 34.04 18.24
CA ALA A 46 -27.63 32.80 17.56
C ALA A 46 -26.58 32.35 16.49
N SER A 47 -25.78 33.28 15.98
CA SER A 47 -24.66 33.05 15.05
C SER A 47 -23.48 32.33 15.72
N GLU A 48 -23.11 32.72 16.94
CA GLU A 48 -21.98 32.15 17.71
C GLU A 48 -22.29 30.74 18.25
N ILE A 49 -23.58 30.44 18.47
CA ILE A 49 -24.04 29.10 18.87
C ILE A 49 -23.98 28.14 17.65
N LYS A 50 -24.24 28.66 16.46
CA LYS A 50 -24.17 27.89 15.19
C LYS A 50 -22.73 27.51 14.85
N GLU A 51 -21.74 28.36 15.10
CA GLU A 51 -20.33 28.07 14.92
C GLU A 51 -19.81 27.03 15.94
N ARG A 52 -20.35 26.97 17.15
CA ARG A 52 -19.94 25.97 18.16
C ARG A 52 -20.60 24.61 18.02
N CYS A 53 -21.69 24.48 17.27
CA CYS A 53 -22.40 23.21 17.00
C CYS A 53 -22.10 22.61 15.65
N MET A 54 -21.32 23.26 14.81
CA MET A 54 -20.77 22.61 13.61
C MET A 54 -19.72 21.59 14.05
N ALA A 55 -19.89 20.34 13.60
CA ALA A 55 -18.88 19.30 13.78
C ALA A 55 -17.51 19.88 13.41
N PRO A 56 -16.43 19.51 14.13
CA PRO A 56 -15.11 19.98 13.76
C PRO A 56 -14.92 19.73 12.27
N ALA A 57 -14.60 20.78 11.54
CA ALA A 57 -14.09 20.64 10.17
C ALA A 57 -13.03 19.55 10.22
N SER A 58 -13.04 18.68 9.22
CA SER A 58 -11.96 17.72 9.03
C SER A 58 -10.65 18.43 9.35
N PRO A 59 -9.77 17.84 10.17
CA PRO A 59 -8.54 18.51 10.54
C PRO A 59 -7.91 18.99 9.23
N THR A 60 -7.74 20.30 9.10
CA THR A 60 -6.97 20.90 8.01
C THR A 60 -5.60 20.29 8.17
N VAL A 61 -5.31 19.28 7.36
CA VAL A 61 -3.98 18.67 7.30
C VAL A 61 -3.07 19.81 6.87
N THR A 62 -2.36 20.36 7.82
CA THR A 62 -1.33 21.36 7.56
C THR A 62 -0.31 20.71 6.63
N LEU A 63 -0.09 21.36 5.51
CA LEU A 63 0.86 21.00 4.47
C LEU A 63 2.14 20.43 5.10
N ASP A 64 2.50 19.19 4.68
CA ASP A 64 3.81 18.58 4.88
C ASP A 64 4.28 18.30 6.34
N GLN A 65 3.40 18.07 7.30
CA GLN A 65 3.80 17.42 8.55
C GLN A 65 4.05 15.93 8.28
N GLU A 66 5.15 15.39 8.81
CA GLU A 66 5.40 13.95 8.90
C GLU A 66 4.28 13.31 9.71
N ILE A 67 3.25 12.84 9.01
CA ILE A 67 2.13 12.13 9.64
C ILE A 67 2.65 10.74 9.97
N ASN A 68 2.41 10.29 11.22
CA ASN A 68 2.67 8.91 11.61
C ASN A 68 2.06 7.95 10.56
N PRO A 69 2.83 7.00 9.99
CA PRO A 69 2.35 6.11 8.93
C PRO A 69 1.08 5.35 9.30
N TRP A 70 0.93 4.96 10.57
CA TRP A 70 -0.26 4.29 11.08
C TRP A 70 -1.48 5.21 11.10
N GLU A 71 -1.34 6.47 11.51
CA GLU A 71 -2.41 7.46 11.48
C GLU A 71 -2.87 7.76 10.06
N ALA A 72 -1.92 7.92 9.13
CA ALA A 72 -2.21 8.14 7.71
C ALA A 72 -2.99 6.96 7.10
N GLN A 73 -2.58 5.73 7.40
CA GLN A 73 -3.27 4.54 6.93
C GLN A 73 -4.64 4.36 7.58
N SER A 74 -4.77 4.66 8.87
CA SER A 74 -6.04 4.64 9.60
C SER A 74 -7.03 5.64 9.02
N ALA A 75 -6.59 6.85 8.68
CA ALA A 75 -7.44 7.86 8.04
C ALA A 75 -7.99 7.41 6.67
N ARG A 76 -7.17 6.75 5.84
CA ARG A 76 -7.62 6.17 4.57
C ARG A 76 -8.67 5.07 4.76
N PHE A 77 -8.42 4.17 5.72
CA PHE A 77 -9.39 3.14 6.10
C PHE A 77 -10.70 3.76 6.58
N GLU A 78 -10.63 4.71 7.53
CA GLU A 78 -11.82 5.37 8.06
C GLU A 78 -12.66 6.05 6.98
N PHE A 79 -12.02 6.76 6.06
CA PHE A 79 -12.73 7.43 4.97
C PHE A 79 -13.48 6.42 4.09
N ALA A 80 -12.83 5.34 3.67
CA ALA A 80 -13.44 4.31 2.85
C ALA A 80 -14.54 3.55 3.61
N ALA A 81 -14.32 3.22 4.89
CA ALA A 81 -15.29 2.53 5.74
C ALA A 81 -16.56 3.36 5.99
N ARG A 82 -16.42 4.70 6.14
CA ARG A 82 -17.57 5.63 6.23
C ARG A 82 -18.37 5.64 4.93
N LYS A 83 -17.71 5.69 3.79
CA LYS A 83 -18.37 5.64 2.47
C LYS A 83 -19.14 4.33 2.24
N LEU A 84 -18.64 3.23 2.78
CA LEU A 84 -19.29 1.90 2.77
C LEU A 84 -20.44 1.77 3.77
N ASN A 85 -20.66 2.73 4.67
CA ASN A 85 -21.52 2.56 5.84
C ASN A 85 -21.20 1.25 6.60
N LEU A 86 -19.91 0.97 6.79
CA LEU A 86 -19.44 -0.26 7.42
C LEU A 86 -20.04 -0.44 8.81
N ASP A 87 -20.47 -1.64 9.13
CA ASP A 87 -20.99 -1.99 10.45
C ASP A 87 -20.00 -1.61 11.56
N PRO A 88 -20.44 -0.98 12.67
CA PRO A 88 -19.55 -0.50 13.74
C PRO A 88 -18.73 -1.61 14.40
N GLY A 89 -19.22 -2.85 14.45
CA GLY A 89 -18.48 -3.99 14.97
C GLY A 89 -17.34 -4.39 14.05
N LEU A 90 -17.61 -4.51 12.75
CA LEU A 90 -16.59 -4.78 11.73
C LEU A 90 -15.59 -3.63 11.61
N TRP A 91 -16.04 -2.38 11.78
CA TRP A 91 -15.11 -1.25 11.83
C TRP A 91 -14.04 -1.44 12.90
N LYS A 92 -14.44 -1.77 14.13
CA LYS A 92 -13.51 -2.01 15.25
C LYS A 92 -12.55 -3.18 14.96
N VAL A 93 -13.06 -4.25 14.36
CA VAL A 93 -12.23 -5.42 13.99
C VAL A 93 -11.21 -5.06 12.92
N LEU A 94 -11.57 -4.28 11.92
CA LEU A 94 -10.72 -3.96 10.77
C LEU A 94 -9.81 -2.74 10.99
N SER A 95 -10.05 -1.94 12.03
CA SER A 95 -9.22 -0.77 12.36
C SER A 95 -8.01 -1.11 13.21
N SER A 96 -7.82 -2.37 13.61
CA SER A 96 -6.72 -2.77 14.48
C SER A 96 -6.10 -4.08 13.99
N PRO A 97 -4.77 -4.25 14.15
CA PRO A 97 -4.14 -5.54 13.91
C PRO A 97 -4.71 -6.64 14.80
N ALA A 98 -4.87 -7.85 14.24
CA ALA A 98 -5.32 -9.00 14.97
C ALA A 98 -4.27 -9.51 15.98
N ARG A 99 -2.99 -9.36 15.65
CA ARG A 99 -1.86 -9.75 16.52
C ARG A 99 -0.65 -8.88 16.27
N GLU A 100 0.08 -8.58 17.35
CA GLU A 100 1.37 -7.88 17.34
C GLU A 100 2.36 -8.67 18.19
N ILE A 101 3.52 -8.95 17.63
CA ILE A 101 4.57 -9.73 18.26
C ILE A 101 5.82 -8.85 18.27
N ILE A 102 6.32 -8.59 19.46
CA ILE A 102 7.59 -7.85 19.70
C ILE A 102 8.54 -8.82 20.37
N VAL A 103 9.71 -8.97 19.82
CA VAL A 103 10.73 -9.87 20.33
C VAL A 103 12.04 -9.12 20.56
N HIS A 104 12.72 -9.47 21.65
CA HIS A 104 14.04 -8.96 21.98
C HIS A 104 14.99 -10.14 22.08
N PHE A 105 16.03 -10.16 21.26
CA PHE A 105 16.88 -11.32 21.15
C PHE A 105 18.37 -10.97 21.02
N PRO A 106 19.25 -11.74 21.67
CA PRO A 106 20.69 -11.55 21.57
C PRO A 106 21.28 -12.25 20.34
N VAL A 107 22.27 -11.61 19.73
CA VAL A 107 23.09 -12.20 18.66
C VAL A 107 24.56 -12.00 18.99
N THR A 108 25.37 -13.04 18.83
CA THR A 108 26.82 -12.94 18.93
C THR A 108 27.38 -12.36 17.64
N MET A 109 28.02 -11.20 17.74
CA MET A 109 28.69 -10.52 16.63
C MET A 109 30.02 -11.19 16.26
N ASP A 110 30.63 -10.80 15.16
CA ASP A 110 31.89 -11.38 14.66
C ASP A 110 33.06 -11.13 15.61
N ASP A 111 33.02 -10.05 16.37
CA ASP A 111 34.00 -9.70 17.40
C ASP A 111 33.74 -10.37 18.76
N GLY A 112 32.72 -11.22 18.85
CA GLY A 112 32.36 -11.97 20.08
C GLY A 112 31.46 -11.19 21.04
N ARG A 113 31.12 -9.94 20.80
CA ARG A 113 30.15 -9.19 21.61
C ARG A 113 28.72 -9.75 21.42
N LEU A 114 27.93 -9.63 22.48
CA LEU A 114 26.48 -9.83 22.38
C LEU A 114 25.82 -8.50 22.08
N GLU A 115 25.05 -8.47 20.99
CA GLU A 115 24.21 -7.34 20.61
C GLU A 115 22.73 -7.71 20.76
N MET A 116 21.92 -6.78 21.28
CA MET A 116 20.46 -6.99 21.46
C MET A 116 19.71 -6.35 20.32
N PHE A 117 18.91 -7.15 19.64
CA PHE A 117 18.04 -6.69 18.56
C PHE A 117 16.56 -6.70 18.99
N THR A 118 15.79 -5.79 18.39
CA THR A 118 14.33 -5.75 18.53
C THR A 118 13.70 -6.08 17.19
N GLY A 119 12.81 -7.07 17.18
CA GLY A 119 12.07 -7.49 16.01
C GLY A 119 10.57 -7.36 16.21
N PHE A 120 9.85 -7.10 15.12
CA PHE A 120 8.40 -6.97 15.07
C PHE A 120 7.81 -7.94 14.05
N ARG A 121 6.65 -8.54 14.37
CA ARG A 121 5.77 -9.17 13.38
C ARG A 121 4.33 -8.80 13.70
N VAL A 122 3.68 -8.09 12.78
CA VAL A 122 2.29 -7.66 12.91
C VAL A 122 1.44 -8.41 11.88
N GLN A 123 0.38 -9.05 12.36
CA GLN A 123 -0.65 -9.70 11.55
C GLN A 123 -1.91 -8.83 11.63
N HIS A 124 -2.18 -8.05 10.59
CA HIS A 124 -3.34 -7.16 10.57
C HIS A 124 -4.63 -7.96 10.39
N SER A 125 -4.69 -8.86 9.44
CA SER A 125 -5.85 -9.73 9.22
C SER A 125 -5.45 -11.07 8.62
N ILE A 126 -6.11 -12.13 9.09
CA ILE A 126 -6.02 -13.50 8.53
C ILE A 126 -7.40 -13.99 8.08
N ALA A 127 -8.36 -13.10 7.88
CA ALA A 127 -9.72 -13.47 7.54
C ALA A 127 -9.80 -14.18 6.19
N ARG A 128 -9.05 -13.73 5.18
CA ARG A 128 -9.06 -14.29 3.82
C ARG A 128 -8.05 -15.43 3.59
N GLY A 129 -7.15 -15.66 4.54
CA GLY A 129 -6.08 -16.67 4.44
C GLY A 129 -4.89 -16.31 5.32
N PRO A 130 -3.76 -17.02 5.20
CA PRO A 130 -2.58 -16.74 5.99
C PRO A 130 -2.11 -15.30 5.82
N GLY A 131 -1.52 -14.72 6.87
CA GLY A 131 -0.88 -13.42 6.79
C GLY A 131 0.17 -13.40 5.67
N LYS A 132 0.33 -12.29 4.97
CA LYS A 132 1.31 -12.15 3.89
C LYS A 132 1.98 -10.79 3.96
N GLY A 133 3.32 -10.77 3.93
CA GLY A 133 4.07 -9.52 3.85
C GLY A 133 5.54 -9.66 4.18
N GLY A 134 6.33 -8.68 3.75
CA GLY A 134 7.77 -8.67 3.87
C GLY A 134 8.29 -8.48 5.28
N ILE A 135 9.59 -8.71 5.44
CA ILE A 135 10.37 -8.38 6.64
C ILE A 135 11.41 -7.34 6.25
N ARG A 136 11.42 -6.21 6.94
CA ARG A 136 12.31 -5.07 6.68
C ARG A 136 13.45 -5.03 7.70
N TYR A 137 14.66 -4.76 7.23
CA TYR A 137 15.83 -4.50 8.08
C TYR A 137 16.27 -3.05 7.91
N ALA A 138 16.05 -2.22 8.93
CA ALA A 138 16.47 -0.83 8.89
C ALA A 138 16.62 -0.26 10.33
N PRO A 139 17.45 0.76 10.53
CA PRO A 139 17.67 1.35 11.85
C PRO A 139 16.48 2.15 12.37
N ASP A 140 15.61 2.60 11.49
CA ASP A 140 14.47 3.46 11.74
C ASP A 140 13.12 2.72 11.76
N VAL A 141 13.13 1.39 11.74
CA VAL A 141 11.90 0.59 11.83
C VAL A 141 11.16 0.87 13.14
N THR A 142 9.88 1.20 13.03
CA THR A 142 8.99 1.40 14.17
C THR A 142 7.80 0.45 14.13
N LEU A 143 7.19 0.20 15.29
CA LEU A 143 5.98 -0.62 15.37
C LEU A 143 4.83 -0.02 14.57
N ASP A 144 4.67 1.30 14.58
CA ASP A 144 3.61 2.00 13.83
C ASP A 144 3.79 1.88 12.32
N GLU A 145 5.04 1.96 11.84
CA GLU A 145 5.34 1.67 10.44
C GLU A 145 4.97 0.22 10.06
N VAL A 146 5.34 -0.74 10.91
CA VAL A 146 5.03 -2.16 10.67
C VAL A 146 3.51 -2.41 10.70
N ARG A 147 2.75 -1.75 11.59
CA ARG A 147 1.28 -1.76 11.63
C ARG A 147 0.67 -1.25 10.33
N ALA A 148 1.11 -0.07 9.89
CA ALA A 148 0.65 0.55 8.66
C ALA A 148 0.86 -0.37 7.46
N LEU A 149 2.08 -0.91 7.33
CA LEU A 149 2.44 -1.79 6.23
C LEU A 149 1.69 -3.14 6.27
N ALA A 150 1.42 -3.69 7.45
CA ALA A 150 0.62 -4.91 7.61
C ALA A 150 -0.85 -4.69 7.17
N SER A 151 -1.43 -3.56 7.55
CA SER A 151 -2.76 -3.12 7.10
C SER A 151 -2.80 -2.94 5.58
N TRP A 152 -1.81 -2.26 5.02
CA TRP A 152 -1.68 -2.09 3.57
C TRP A 152 -1.63 -3.43 2.81
N MET A 153 -0.91 -4.41 3.36
CA MET A 153 -0.87 -5.76 2.79
C MET A 153 -2.23 -6.44 2.79
N THR A 154 -3.06 -6.26 3.84
CA THR A 154 -4.44 -6.77 3.87
C THR A 154 -5.25 -6.23 2.70
N TRP A 155 -5.22 -4.91 2.49
CA TRP A 155 -6.00 -4.27 1.43
C TRP A 155 -5.46 -4.64 0.04
N LYS A 156 -4.14 -4.69 -0.12
CA LYS A 156 -3.49 -5.10 -1.37
C LYS A 156 -3.86 -6.52 -1.78
N CYS A 157 -3.79 -7.49 -0.87
CA CYS A 157 -4.21 -8.86 -1.13
C CYS A 157 -5.70 -8.96 -1.46
N ALA A 158 -6.53 -8.16 -0.79
CA ALA A 158 -7.97 -8.15 -1.01
C ALA A 158 -8.36 -7.51 -2.36
N VAL A 159 -7.70 -6.42 -2.79
CA VAL A 159 -7.92 -5.81 -4.12
C VAL A 159 -7.54 -6.78 -5.22
N ALA A 160 -6.36 -7.40 -5.12
CA ALA A 160 -5.91 -8.42 -6.07
C ALA A 160 -6.69 -9.74 -5.98
N ASN A 161 -7.65 -9.83 -5.10
CA ASN A 161 -8.51 -10.99 -4.86
C ASN A 161 -7.74 -12.31 -4.63
N ILE A 162 -6.55 -12.23 -4.06
CA ILE A 162 -5.76 -13.41 -3.69
C ILE A 162 -6.09 -13.87 -2.26
N PRO A 163 -6.01 -15.19 -1.95
CA PRO A 163 -6.45 -15.75 -0.67
C PRO A 163 -5.41 -15.59 0.43
N PHE A 164 -4.98 -14.35 0.65
CA PHE A 164 -4.08 -13.97 1.73
C PHE A 164 -4.69 -12.88 2.61
N GLY A 165 -4.29 -12.90 3.87
CA GLY A 165 -4.41 -11.76 4.76
C GLY A 165 -3.25 -10.79 4.61
N GLY A 166 -3.06 -9.93 5.61
CA GLY A 166 -1.95 -8.97 5.63
C GLY A 166 -1.11 -9.09 6.89
N ALA A 167 0.19 -9.17 6.71
CA ALA A 167 1.18 -9.14 7.77
C ALA A 167 2.41 -8.34 7.35
N LYS A 168 3.21 -7.92 8.33
CA LYS A 168 4.49 -7.25 8.11
C LYS A 168 5.45 -7.55 9.24
N GLY A 169 6.74 -7.59 8.95
CA GLY A 169 7.79 -7.71 9.96
C GLY A 169 8.88 -6.68 9.77
N GLY A 170 9.70 -6.53 10.79
CA GLY A 170 10.90 -5.71 10.73
C GLY A 170 11.83 -6.00 11.88
N VAL A 171 13.11 -5.74 11.68
CA VAL A 171 14.14 -5.78 12.74
C VAL A 171 14.87 -4.44 12.73
N ILE A 172 15.01 -3.84 13.90
CA ILE A 172 15.80 -2.62 14.08
C ILE A 172 17.29 -3.01 14.02
N CYS A 173 17.93 -2.72 12.89
CA CYS A 173 19.35 -2.97 12.66
C CYS A 173 19.89 -2.09 11.54
N ASP A 174 21.21 -1.95 11.42
CA ASP A 174 21.85 -1.30 10.28
C ASP A 174 22.58 -2.36 9.42
N PRO A 175 21.93 -2.93 8.39
CA PRO A 175 22.50 -4.00 7.58
C PRO A 175 23.80 -3.61 6.86
N LYS A 176 24.03 -2.31 6.65
CA LYS A 176 25.25 -1.82 5.98
C LYS A 176 26.49 -1.92 6.88
N LYS A 177 26.29 -2.04 8.20
CA LYS A 177 27.35 -2.20 9.21
C LYS A 177 27.54 -3.64 9.68
N MET A 178 26.71 -4.56 9.18
CA MET A 178 26.73 -5.97 9.57
C MET A 178 27.37 -6.83 8.48
N SER A 179 28.14 -7.82 8.90
CA SER A 179 28.62 -8.85 7.99
C SER A 179 27.49 -9.78 7.55
N GLN A 180 27.71 -10.53 6.48
CA GLN A 180 26.74 -11.53 6.04
C GLN A 180 26.50 -12.62 7.10
N GLY A 181 27.54 -13.02 7.85
CA GLY A 181 27.43 -13.98 8.95
C GLY A 181 26.60 -13.43 10.12
N GLU A 182 26.76 -12.15 10.45
CA GLU A 182 25.95 -11.49 11.47
C GLU A 182 24.49 -11.36 11.04
N LEU A 183 24.23 -11.00 9.78
CA LEU A 183 22.87 -10.95 9.21
C LEU A 183 22.22 -12.34 9.22
N GLU A 184 22.97 -13.40 8.91
CA GLU A 184 22.47 -14.78 8.99
C GLU A 184 22.07 -15.14 10.42
N ARG A 185 22.96 -14.94 11.39
CA ARG A 185 22.69 -15.26 12.81
C ARG A 185 21.48 -14.48 13.33
N MET A 186 21.42 -13.17 13.03
CA MET A 186 20.28 -12.33 13.40
C MET A 186 18.97 -12.83 12.77
N THR A 187 18.98 -13.14 11.48
CA THR A 187 17.81 -13.64 10.76
C THR A 187 17.32 -14.97 11.34
N ARG A 188 18.23 -15.92 11.59
CA ARG A 188 17.89 -17.22 12.17
C ARG A 188 17.34 -17.07 13.59
N ARG A 189 17.94 -16.19 14.39
CA ARG A 189 17.47 -15.93 15.75
C ARG A 189 16.09 -15.26 15.75
N TYR A 190 15.89 -14.21 14.94
CA TYR A 190 14.58 -13.60 14.78
C TYR A 190 13.51 -14.62 14.33
N THR A 191 13.86 -15.48 13.37
CA THR A 191 12.96 -16.53 12.89
C THR A 191 12.55 -17.49 14.01
N SER A 192 13.49 -17.89 14.84
CA SER A 192 13.24 -18.75 16.00
C SER A 192 12.27 -18.12 17.00
N GLU A 193 12.38 -16.81 17.23
CA GLU A 193 11.49 -16.08 18.16
C GLU A 193 10.03 -15.95 17.65
N ILE A 194 9.85 -15.91 16.33
CA ILE A 194 8.50 -15.79 15.74
C ILE A 194 7.97 -17.11 15.17
N ILE A 195 8.63 -18.22 15.39
CA ILE A 195 8.40 -19.47 14.67
C ILE A 195 6.98 -20.03 14.85
N ASP A 196 6.39 -19.85 16.02
CA ASP A 196 5.02 -20.30 16.31
C ASP A 196 3.94 -19.49 15.57
N PHE A 197 4.29 -18.32 15.09
CA PHE A 197 3.36 -17.38 14.46
C PHE A 197 3.43 -17.40 12.95
N ILE A 198 4.57 -17.81 12.36
CA ILE A 198 4.75 -17.97 10.91
C ILE A 198 4.43 -19.41 10.48
N GLY A 199 4.26 -19.59 9.18
CA GLY A 199 4.02 -20.90 8.58
C GLY A 199 3.12 -20.82 7.35
N PRO A 200 3.10 -21.85 6.51
CA PRO A 200 2.32 -21.88 5.26
C PRO A 200 0.84 -21.58 5.44
N GLU A 201 0.27 -21.96 6.58
CA GLU A 201 -1.16 -21.81 6.91
C GLU A 201 -1.45 -20.63 7.85
N LYS A 202 -0.40 -20.00 8.40
CA LYS A 202 -0.54 -18.98 9.45
C LYS A 202 -0.16 -17.58 8.91
N ASP A 203 1.10 -17.47 8.47
CA ASP A 203 1.70 -16.21 8.03
C ASP A 203 2.96 -16.50 7.20
N VAL A 204 3.01 -15.98 5.99
CA VAL A 204 4.03 -16.26 4.99
C VAL A 204 4.87 -15.01 4.74
N PRO A 205 6.07 -14.92 5.32
CA PRO A 205 7.00 -13.82 5.09
C PRO A 205 7.49 -13.74 3.63
N ALA A 206 8.04 -12.57 3.29
CA ALA A 206 8.63 -12.27 1.98
C ALA A 206 9.78 -11.26 2.14
N PRO A 207 10.59 -11.00 1.10
CA PRO A 207 11.57 -9.92 1.13
C PRO A 207 10.93 -8.54 1.18
N ASP A 208 11.64 -7.59 1.77
CA ASP A 208 11.35 -6.16 1.80
C ASP A 208 12.67 -5.37 1.82
N VAL A 209 12.67 -4.13 2.30
CA VAL A 209 13.87 -3.29 2.36
C VAL A 209 15.00 -4.01 3.11
N ASN A 210 16.17 -4.08 2.48
CA ASN A 210 17.41 -4.71 2.95
C ASN A 210 17.29 -6.20 3.31
N THR A 211 16.27 -6.89 2.79
CA THR A 211 16.19 -8.35 2.80
C THR A 211 16.04 -8.88 1.38
N ASN A 212 16.48 -10.09 1.14
CA ASN A 212 16.58 -10.66 -0.22
C ASN A 212 16.30 -12.17 -0.23
N GLU A 213 16.55 -12.80 -1.36
CA GLU A 213 16.38 -14.25 -1.55
C GLU A 213 17.20 -15.07 -0.55
N GLN A 214 18.43 -14.63 -0.19
CA GLN A 214 19.28 -15.30 0.78
C GLN A 214 18.69 -15.21 2.19
N THR A 215 18.13 -14.05 2.56
CA THR A 215 17.42 -13.89 3.84
C THR A 215 16.25 -14.86 3.95
N MET A 216 15.48 -15.02 2.86
CA MET A 216 14.36 -15.97 2.81
C MET A 216 14.85 -17.42 2.89
N ALA A 217 15.99 -17.75 2.31
CA ALA A 217 16.60 -19.07 2.44
C ALA A 217 16.93 -19.39 3.90
N TRP A 218 17.51 -18.46 4.66
CA TRP A 218 17.80 -18.64 6.08
C TRP A 218 16.54 -18.83 6.93
N ILE A 219 15.47 -18.07 6.64
CA ILE A 219 14.18 -18.22 7.33
C ILE A 219 13.57 -19.60 7.04
N MET A 220 13.55 -20.00 5.78
CA MET A 220 13.03 -21.31 5.35
C MET A 220 13.80 -22.46 6.01
N ASP A 221 15.12 -22.39 6.00
CA ASP A 221 15.99 -23.41 6.58
C ASP A 221 15.77 -23.50 8.11
N THR A 222 15.77 -22.38 8.82
CA THR A 222 15.54 -22.34 10.26
C THR A 222 14.18 -22.94 10.64
N TYR A 223 13.14 -22.56 9.91
CA TYR A 223 11.78 -23.12 10.09
C TYR A 223 11.76 -24.63 9.82
N SER A 224 12.36 -25.05 8.71
CA SER A 224 12.39 -26.46 8.30
C SER A 224 13.14 -27.35 9.32
N MET A 225 14.26 -26.87 9.86
CA MET A 225 14.99 -27.57 10.92
C MET A 225 14.14 -27.75 12.17
N HIS A 226 13.39 -26.73 12.57
CA HIS A 226 12.46 -26.82 13.70
C HIS A 226 11.33 -27.82 13.46
N MET A 227 10.81 -27.86 12.23
CA MET A 227 9.72 -28.77 11.84
C MET A 227 10.19 -30.21 11.59
N GLY A 228 11.49 -30.45 11.47
CA GLY A 228 12.09 -31.75 11.17
C GLY A 228 11.91 -32.22 9.71
N HIS A 229 11.47 -31.33 8.83
CA HIS A 229 11.36 -31.58 7.38
C HIS A 229 11.38 -30.27 6.60
N THR A 230 11.72 -30.33 5.33
CA THR A 230 11.77 -29.13 4.45
C THR A 230 10.36 -28.58 4.20
N VAL A 231 10.14 -27.28 4.51
CA VAL A 231 8.88 -26.55 4.31
C VAL A 231 9.14 -25.34 3.42
N THR A 232 9.13 -25.53 2.11
CA THR A 232 9.44 -24.47 1.13
C THR A 232 8.40 -23.36 1.13
N SER A 233 7.13 -23.68 1.40
CA SER A 233 6.00 -22.75 1.36
C SER A 233 5.89 -21.82 2.58
N VAL A 234 6.82 -21.91 3.55
CA VAL A 234 6.81 -21.02 4.73
C VAL A 234 7.12 -19.57 4.39
N VAL A 235 7.89 -19.31 3.35
CA VAL A 235 8.24 -17.98 2.85
C VAL A 235 8.14 -17.93 1.33
N THR A 236 8.10 -16.73 0.78
CA THR A 236 8.21 -16.50 -0.67
C THR A 236 9.33 -15.53 -0.99
N GLY A 237 9.79 -15.51 -2.24
CA GLY A 237 10.94 -14.73 -2.67
C GLY A 237 12.26 -15.45 -2.39
N LYS A 238 12.22 -16.78 -2.40
CA LYS A 238 13.40 -17.65 -2.28
C LYS A 238 14.20 -17.71 -3.60
N PRO A 239 15.46 -18.14 -3.53
CA PRO A 239 16.17 -18.57 -4.72
C PRO A 239 15.39 -19.64 -5.51
N ILE A 240 15.51 -19.64 -6.83
CA ILE A 240 14.84 -20.62 -7.70
C ILE A 240 15.18 -22.07 -7.29
N SER A 241 16.44 -22.32 -6.92
CA SER A 241 16.91 -23.64 -6.46
C SER A 241 16.25 -24.14 -5.17
N LEU A 242 15.62 -23.24 -4.40
CA LEU A 242 14.92 -23.54 -3.15
C LEU A 242 13.40 -23.42 -3.26
N GLY A 243 12.84 -23.46 -4.45
CA GLY A 243 11.41 -23.36 -4.70
C GLY A 243 10.92 -21.96 -5.05
N GLY A 244 11.81 -21.01 -5.35
CA GLY A 244 11.43 -19.68 -5.82
C GLY A 244 10.68 -19.75 -7.16
N SER A 245 9.73 -18.83 -7.37
CA SER A 245 8.96 -18.74 -8.61
C SER A 245 9.70 -17.96 -9.70
N ARG A 246 9.65 -18.46 -10.92
CA ARG A 246 10.09 -17.73 -12.11
C ARG A 246 9.18 -16.53 -12.36
N GLY A 247 9.70 -15.50 -13.03
CA GLY A 247 8.96 -14.26 -13.32
C GLY A 247 8.79 -13.31 -12.13
N ARG A 248 9.20 -13.70 -10.90
CA ARG A 248 9.01 -12.88 -9.72
C ARG A 248 9.78 -11.55 -9.74
N GLN A 249 10.99 -11.52 -10.32
CA GLN A 249 11.82 -10.32 -10.34
C GLN A 249 11.15 -9.16 -11.07
N GLU A 250 10.46 -9.44 -12.18
CA GLU A 250 9.76 -8.43 -12.98
C GLU A 250 8.28 -8.28 -12.61
N ALA A 251 7.75 -9.12 -11.73
CA ALA A 251 6.31 -9.22 -11.47
C ALA A 251 5.65 -7.88 -11.09
N THR A 252 6.32 -7.04 -10.29
CA THR A 252 5.77 -5.73 -9.91
C THR A 252 5.74 -4.79 -11.10
N GLY A 253 6.84 -4.70 -11.87
CA GLY A 253 6.91 -3.88 -13.09
C GLY A 253 5.91 -4.37 -14.17
N ARG A 254 5.74 -5.68 -14.31
CA ARG A 254 4.71 -6.27 -15.18
C ARG A 254 3.31 -5.89 -14.75
N GLY A 255 3.04 -5.90 -13.44
CA GLY A 255 1.75 -5.44 -12.90
C GLY A 255 1.46 -3.98 -13.25
N VAL A 256 2.43 -3.11 -13.07
CA VAL A 256 2.33 -1.69 -13.47
C VAL A 256 2.02 -1.57 -14.97
N MET A 257 2.74 -2.30 -15.83
CA MET A 257 2.48 -2.31 -17.27
C MET A 257 1.04 -2.73 -17.60
N VAL A 258 0.55 -3.84 -17.01
CA VAL A 258 -0.82 -4.32 -17.24
C VAL A 258 -1.86 -3.27 -16.83
N VAL A 259 -1.68 -2.65 -15.67
CA VAL A 259 -2.58 -1.60 -15.21
C VAL A 259 -2.53 -0.36 -16.11
N CYS A 260 -1.37 -0.03 -16.70
CA CYS A 260 -1.28 1.01 -17.73
C CYS A 260 -2.06 0.63 -18.99
N GLU A 261 -1.92 -0.61 -19.49
CA GLU A 261 -2.65 -1.11 -20.66
C GLU A 261 -4.17 -1.03 -20.45
N GLU A 262 -4.65 -1.51 -19.30
CA GLU A 262 -6.08 -1.47 -18.98
C GLU A 262 -6.60 -0.03 -18.80
N SER A 263 -5.78 0.86 -18.22
CA SER A 263 -6.12 2.29 -18.12
C SER A 263 -6.29 2.94 -19.48
N LEU A 264 -5.38 2.67 -20.43
CA LEU A 264 -5.50 3.19 -21.79
C LEU A 264 -6.70 2.58 -22.53
N ARG A 265 -6.95 1.28 -22.35
CA ARG A 265 -8.12 0.61 -22.94
C ARG A 265 -9.42 1.22 -22.43
N TYR A 266 -9.54 1.42 -21.12
CA TYR A 266 -10.70 2.04 -20.50
C TYR A 266 -10.94 3.48 -21.01
N LEU A 267 -9.87 4.25 -21.20
CA LEU A 267 -9.93 5.62 -21.70
C LEU A 267 -9.99 5.73 -23.23
N ASN A 268 -10.05 4.60 -23.97
CA ASN A 268 -10.00 4.54 -25.44
C ASN A 268 -8.77 5.25 -26.02
N MET A 269 -7.62 5.12 -25.39
CA MET A 269 -6.35 5.69 -25.83
C MET A 269 -5.45 4.61 -26.47
N PRO A 270 -4.70 4.94 -27.53
CA PRO A 270 -3.79 3.96 -28.16
C PRO A 270 -2.58 3.67 -27.28
N ILE A 271 -2.11 2.42 -27.34
CA ILE A 271 -0.85 2.01 -26.70
C ILE A 271 0.34 2.46 -27.54
N GLU A 272 0.27 2.21 -28.87
CA GLU A 272 1.35 2.50 -29.78
C GLU A 272 1.75 3.98 -29.77
N GLY A 273 3.00 4.24 -29.45
CA GLY A 273 3.52 5.60 -29.36
C GLY A 273 3.11 6.41 -28.14
N CYS A 274 2.34 5.84 -27.21
CA CYS A 274 1.96 6.49 -25.95
C CYS A 274 3.23 6.86 -25.15
N ARG A 275 3.37 8.14 -24.78
CA ARG A 275 4.53 8.66 -24.08
C ARG A 275 4.43 8.39 -22.59
N VAL A 276 5.50 7.85 -22.04
CA VAL A 276 5.58 7.45 -20.62
C VAL A 276 6.77 8.12 -19.94
N ILE A 277 6.54 8.67 -18.76
CA ILE A 277 7.61 9.12 -17.86
C ILE A 277 7.57 8.23 -16.61
N ILE A 278 8.73 7.73 -16.21
CA ILE A 278 8.88 6.86 -15.04
C ILE A 278 9.82 7.53 -14.04
N GLN A 279 9.35 7.70 -12.83
CA GLN A 279 10.17 8.19 -11.72
C GLN A 279 10.65 7.00 -10.89
N GLY A 280 11.96 6.79 -10.89
CA GLY A 280 12.65 5.64 -10.32
C GLY A 280 13.00 4.58 -11.37
N PHE A 281 14.27 4.24 -11.48
CA PHE A 281 14.77 3.21 -12.40
C PHE A 281 15.39 2.03 -11.61
N GLY A 282 14.80 1.76 -10.43
CA GLY A 282 15.05 0.58 -9.61
C GLY A 282 14.32 -0.66 -10.16
N ASN A 283 14.09 -1.66 -9.30
CA ASN A 283 13.47 -2.92 -9.72
C ASN A 283 12.12 -2.73 -10.44
N VAL A 284 11.21 -1.94 -9.85
CA VAL A 284 9.87 -1.73 -10.43
C VAL A 284 9.93 -0.94 -11.73
N GLY A 285 10.55 0.26 -11.68
CA GLY A 285 10.55 1.17 -12.83
C GLY A 285 11.33 0.64 -14.02
N SER A 286 12.46 -0.03 -13.81
CA SER A 286 13.27 -0.57 -14.91
C SER A 286 12.58 -1.72 -15.63
N HIS A 287 11.92 -2.63 -14.90
CA HIS A 287 11.16 -3.70 -15.51
C HIS A 287 9.88 -3.18 -16.20
N ALA A 288 9.17 -2.22 -15.58
CA ALA A 288 8.03 -1.57 -16.23
C ALA A 288 8.45 -0.89 -17.54
N ALA A 289 9.54 -0.09 -17.51
CA ALA A 289 10.06 0.59 -18.69
C ALA A 289 10.37 -0.38 -19.84
N ARG A 290 11.09 -1.47 -19.54
CA ARG A 290 11.46 -2.48 -20.54
C ARG A 290 10.22 -3.14 -21.15
N LEU A 291 9.34 -3.66 -20.30
CA LEU A 291 8.14 -4.36 -20.74
C LEU A 291 7.19 -3.45 -21.54
N MET A 292 7.04 -2.19 -21.12
CA MET A 292 6.22 -1.22 -21.86
C MET A 292 6.85 -0.87 -23.21
N MET A 293 8.16 -0.65 -23.30
CA MET A 293 8.84 -0.42 -24.56
C MET A 293 8.64 -1.61 -25.54
N GLU A 294 8.74 -2.84 -25.04
CA GLU A 294 8.47 -4.05 -25.82
C GLU A 294 7.02 -4.16 -26.33
N ARG A 295 6.08 -3.44 -25.70
CA ARG A 295 4.65 -3.33 -26.10
C ARG A 295 4.33 -2.12 -26.98
N GLY A 296 5.34 -1.32 -27.40
CA GLY A 296 5.17 -0.19 -28.31
C GLY A 296 4.98 1.17 -27.64
N TYR A 297 5.10 1.26 -26.30
CA TYR A 297 5.14 2.54 -25.61
C TYR A 297 6.45 3.29 -25.90
N LYS A 298 6.40 4.63 -25.85
CA LYS A 298 7.59 5.48 -25.89
C LYS A 298 7.97 5.94 -24.49
N ILE A 299 9.07 5.43 -23.96
CA ILE A 299 9.59 5.90 -22.68
C ILE A 299 10.37 7.20 -22.95
N VAL A 300 9.72 8.34 -22.70
CA VAL A 300 10.28 9.66 -23.02
C VAL A 300 11.04 10.32 -21.88
N GLY A 301 10.90 9.79 -20.66
CA GLY A 301 11.61 10.30 -19.49
C GLY A 301 11.82 9.24 -18.42
N ILE A 302 13.01 9.24 -17.82
CA ILE A 302 13.36 8.44 -16.63
C ILE A 302 13.96 9.40 -15.60
N ALA A 303 13.34 9.50 -14.43
CA ALA A 303 13.81 10.30 -13.30
C ALA A 303 14.41 9.41 -12.21
N GLU A 304 15.60 9.76 -11.72
CA GLU A 304 16.26 9.13 -10.56
C GLU A 304 16.56 10.21 -9.50
N PHE A 305 17.06 9.81 -8.34
CA PHE A 305 17.31 10.73 -7.22
C PHE A 305 18.43 11.77 -7.51
N ASP A 306 19.35 11.42 -8.38
CA ASP A 306 20.53 12.22 -8.77
C ASP A 306 20.35 13.00 -10.07
N GLY A 307 19.18 12.87 -10.73
CA GLY A 307 18.84 13.52 -11.98
C GLY A 307 18.02 12.61 -12.90
N GLY A 308 17.81 13.04 -14.11
CA GLY A 308 16.99 12.26 -15.04
C GLY A 308 17.43 12.40 -16.48
N LEU A 309 16.78 11.63 -17.33
CA LEU A 309 17.01 11.57 -18.78
C LEU A 309 15.71 11.85 -19.52
N SER A 310 15.78 12.65 -20.56
CA SER A 310 14.66 12.96 -21.47
C SER A 310 15.01 12.68 -22.91
N ASN A 311 14.11 12.02 -23.64
CA ASN A 311 14.20 11.90 -25.10
C ASN A 311 12.78 11.83 -25.70
N PRO A 312 12.29 12.90 -26.36
CA PRO A 312 10.97 12.91 -26.97
C PRO A 312 10.76 11.85 -28.05
N LYS A 313 11.83 11.30 -28.62
CA LYS A 313 11.76 10.19 -29.60
C LYS A 313 11.65 8.82 -28.96
N GLY A 314 11.86 8.74 -27.64
CA GLY A 314 11.92 7.51 -26.85
C GLY A 314 13.35 7.11 -26.49
N ILE A 315 13.54 6.61 -25.27
CA ILE A 315 14.80 6.10 -24.73
C ILE A 315 14.85 4.60 -24.99
N ASP A 316 15.96 4.10 -25.55
CA ASP A 316 16.20 2.67 -25.66
C ASP A 316 16.52 2.09 -24.27
N ILE A 317 15.56 1.40 -23.71
CA ILE A 317 15.66 0.89 -22.34
C ILE A 317 16.66 -0.27 -22.24
N HIS A 318 16.84 -1.08 -23.27
CA HIS A 318 17.86 -2.14 -23.25
C HIS A 318 19.26 -1.55 -23.15
N GLN A 319 19.57 -0.54 -23.97
CA GLN A 319 20.85 0.16 -23.93
C GLN A 319 21.05 0.91 -22.60
N LEU A 320 19.98 1.52 -22.07
CA LEU A 320 20.05 2.22 -20.78
C LEU A 320 20.30 1.25 -19.62
N LEU A 321 19.68 0.07 -19.61
CA LEU A 321 19.92 -0.97 -18.60
C LEU A 321 21.37 -1.48 -18.67
N ASP A 322 21.92 -1.66 -19.86
CA ASP A 322 23.31 -2.05 -20.04
C ASP A 322 24.28 -0.96 -19.59
N TYR A 323 23.94 0.29 -19.87
CA TYR A 323 24.70 1.45 -19.40
C TYR A 323 24.69 1.54 -17.86
N LYS A 324 23.49 1.44 -17.22
CA LYS A 324 23.34 1.49 -15.77
C LYS A 324 24.13 0.36 -15.07
N ARG A 325 24.13 -0.84 -15.62
CA ARG A 325 24.90 -1.96 -15.05
C ARG A 325 26.41 -1.68 -15.02
N ARG A 326 26.93 -0.96 -16.03
CA ARG A 326 28.37 -0.66 -16.14
C ARG A 326 28.77 0.56 -15.31
N ASN A 327 27.88 1.55 -15.17
CA ASN A 327 28.21 2.85 -14.59
C ASN A 327 27.56 3.11 -13.22
N ASN A 328 26.67 2.22 -12.78
CA ASN A 328 25.87 2.34 -11.55
C ASN A 328 25.04 3.66 -11.47
N SER A 329 24.82 4.33 -12.58
CA SER A 329 24.00 5.53 -12.75
C SER A 329 23.43 5.56 -14.16
N ILE A 330 22.33 6.29 -14.36
CA ILE A 330 21.76 6.56 -15.69
C ILE A 330 22.34 7.82 -16.31
N LEU A 331 22.92 8.71 -15.52
CA LEU A 331 23.45 9.99 -15.99
C LEU A 331 24.67 9.80 -16.90
N GLY A 332 24.71 10.59 -17.97
CA GLY A 332 25.74 10.46 -19.01
C GLY A 332 25.41 9.46 -20.12
N PHE A 333 24.23 8.84 -20.09
CA PHE A 333 23.77 8.01 -21.22
C PHE A 333 23.54 8.86 -22.46
N THR A 334 24.20 8.54 -23.55
CA THR A 334 24.21 9.33 -24.79
C THR A 334 22.90 9.24 -25.61
N GLY A 335 22.01 8.31 -25.27
CA GLY A 335 20.72 8.11 -25.95
C GLY A 335 19.61 9.07 -25.47
N ALA A 336 19.90 9.97 -24.54
CA ALA A 336 18.95 10.94 -24.00
C ALA A 336 19.66 12.16 -23.42
N GLU A 337 18.94 13.26 -23.28
CA GLU A 337 19.45 14.50 -22.67
C GLU A 337 19.22 14.48 -21.16
N ALA A 338 20.19 15.00 -20.39
CA ALA A 338 20.04 15.14 -18.95
C ALA A 338 19.01 16.23 -18.63
N MET A 339 18.13 15.94 -17.67
CA MET A 339 17.07 16.84 -17.20
C MET A 339 16.90 16.70 -15.68
N PRO A 340 16.61 17.77 -14.93
CA PRO A 340 16.26 17.65 -13.52
C PRO A 340 15.04 16.74 -13.30
N SER A 341 15.11 15.86 -12.29
CA SER A 341 14.03 14.89 -11.99
C SER A 341 12.69 15.57 -11.71
N GLU A 342 12.71 16.74 -11.07
CA GLU A 342 11.50 17.50 -10.74
C GLU A 342 10.82 18.07 -12.00
N GLU A 343 11.59 18.46 -12.99
CA GLU A 343 11.08 18.95 -14.28
C GLU A 343 10.47 17.80 -15.10
N LEU A 344 11.11 16.62 -15.06
CA LEU A 344 10.57 15.42 -15.71
C LEU A 344 9.19 15.04 -15.17
N LEU A 345 9.01 15.12 -13.85
CA LEU A 345 7.76 14.75 -13.19
C LEU A 345 6.56 15.56 -13.71
N VAL A 346 6.78 16.81 -14.12
CA VAL A 346 5.74 17.73 -14.63
C VAL A 346 5.81 17.92 -16.15
N SER A 347 6.67 17.16 -16.84
CA SER A 347 6.80 17.20 -18.29
C SER A 347 5.62 16.53 -18.99
N GLU A 348 5.46 16.81 -20.30
CA GLU A 348 4.35 16.27 -21.07
C GLU A 348 4.49 14.79 -21.36
N CYS A 349 3.50 14.01 -20.93
CA CYS A 349 3.35 12.59 -21.23
C CYS A 349 1.88 12.20 -21.15
N GLU A 350 1.55 11.03 -21.65
CA GLU A 350 0.22 10.42 -21.45
C GLU A 350 0.17 9.69 -20.11
N ILE A 351 1.25 8.99 -19.73
CA ILE A 351 1.33 8.20 -18.49
C ILE A 351 2.51 8.66 -17.65
N LEU A 352 2.27 8.91 -16.37
CA LEU A 352 3.30 9.11 -15.34
C LEU A 352 3.30 7.93 -14.38
N ILE A 353 4.47 7.33 -14.14
CA ILE A 353 4.64 6.19 -13.24
C ILE A 353 5.61 6.58 -12.12
N PRO A 354 5.12 7.01 -10.95
CA PRO A 354 5.95 7.17 -9.76
C PRO A 354 6.28 5.78 -9.19
N ALA A 355 7.55 5.36 -9.30
CA ALA A 355 8.02 4.03 -8.93
C ALA A 355 9.29 4.03 -8.05
N ALA A 356 9.61 5.17 -7.39
CA ALA A 356 10.79 5.29 -6.53
C ALA A 356 10.44 5.24 -5.05
N ARG A 357 9.75 6.26 -4.55
CA ARG A 357 9.49 6.45 -3.12
C ARG A 357 8.11 7.06 -2.86
N GLU A 358 7.73 7.08 -1.61
CA GLU A 358 6.53 7.77 -1.13
C GLU A 358 6.63 9.29 -1.26
N ASN A 359 5.48 9.96 -1.26
CA ASN A 359 5.33 11.41 -1.22
C ASN A 359 6.11 12.19 -2.29
N VAL A 360 6.16 11.67 -3.52
CA VAL A 360 6.81 12.37 -4.66
C VAL A 360 5.84 13.30 -5.39
N ILE A 361 4.55 12.99 -5.37
CA ILE A 361 3.49 13.87 -5.87
C ILE A 361 2.81 14.49 -4.65
N THR A 362 2.99 15.79 -4.49
CA THR A 362 2.54 16.57 -3.34
C THR A 362 1.69 17.75 -3.80
N SER A 363 1.11 18.51 -2.87
CA SER A 363 0.40 19.75 -3.18
C SER A 363 1.25 20.76 -3.97
N ARG A 364 2.59 20.68 -3.88
CA ARG A 364 3.51 21.62 -4.56
C ARG A 364 3.61 21.38 -6.07
N ASN A 365 3.52 20.13 -6.52
CA ASN A 365 3.72 19.76 -7.92
C ASN A 365 2.48 19.15 -8.59
N ALA A 366 1.50 18.67 -7.85
CA ALA A 366 0.28 18.04 -8.40
C ALA A 366 -0.46 18.95 -9.40
N GLY A 367 -0.54 20.27 -9.11
CA GLY A 367 -1.14 21.25 -10.02
C GLY A 367 -0.42 21.38 -11.37
N GLN A 368 0.86 21.01 -11.45
CA GLN A 368 1.70 21.09 -12.64
C GLN A 368 1.75 19.79 -13.45
N ILE A 369 1.29 18.65 -12.91
CA ILE A 369 1.25 17.36 -13.60
C ILE A 369 0.42 17.49 -14.89
N LYS A 370 1.00 17.07 -16.02
CA LYS A 370 0.39 17.13 -17.34
C LYS A 370 -0.06 15.75 -17.86
N ALA A 371 0.33 14.69 -17.17
CA ALA A 371 -0.09 13.35 -17.52
C ALA A 371 -1.60 13.19 -17.49
N LYS A 372 -2.16 12.37 -18.38
CA LYS A 372 -3.58 12.00 -18.38
C LYS A 372 -3.86 10.85 -17.42
N VAL A 373 -2.86 9.99 -17.22
CA VAL A 373 -2.91 8.80 -16.38
C VAL A 373 -1.74 8.80 -15.43
N VAL A 374 -1.98 8.50 -14.16
CA VAL A 374 -0.96 8.24 -13.16
C VAL A 374 -1.14 6.81 -12.65
N VAL A 375 -0.11 5.97 -12.76
CA VAL A 375 -0.12 4.58 -12.28
C VAL A 375 0.97 4.41 -11.23
N GLU A 376 0.57 4.14 -10.00
CA GLU A 376 1.47 4.18 -8.84
C GLU A 376 2.27 2.87 -8.67
N GLY A 377 3.51 2.88 -9.11
CA GLY A 377 4.44 1.76 -8.95
C GLY A 377 5.07 1.69 -7.55
N ALA A 378 5.34 2.82 -6.90
CA ALA A 378 5.79 2.89 -5.51
C ALA A 378 4.61 2.79 -4.53
N ASN A 379 4.89 2.58 -3.24
CA ASN A 379 3.86 2.65 -2.20
C ASN A 379 3.67 4.12 -1.78
N GLY A 380 2.43 4.60 -1.71
CA GLY A 380 2.08 5.93 -1.25
C GLY A 380 2.79 7.09 -1.95
N PRO A 381 2.98 7.07 -3.29
CA PRO A 381 3.77 8.12 -3.96
C PRO A 381 3.02 9.45 -4.02
N THR A 382 1.69 9.44 -3.86
CA THR A 382 0.83 10.62 -3.93
C THR A 382 0.24 10.92 -2.56
N THR A 383 0.42 12.15 -2.08
CA THR A 383 -0.20 12.61 -0.82
C THR A 383 -1.71 12.80 -0.98
N ALA A 384 -2.46 12.79 0.13
CA ALA A 384 -3.91 12.95 0.09
C ALA A 384 -4.35 14.28 -0.56
N VAL A 385 -3.67 15.38 -0.23
CA VAL A 385 -3.96 16.70 -0.83
C VAL A 385 -3.66 16.70 -2.33
N ALA A 386 -2.58 16.04 -2.74
CA ALA A 386 -2.24 15.91 -4.16
C ALA A 386 -3.27 15.08 -4.92
N ASP A 387 -3.81 14.02 -4.29
CA ASP A 387 -4.86 13.17 -4.89
C ASP A 387 -6.12 14.01 -5.23
N ASP A 388 -6.54 14.88 -4.32
CA ASP A 388 -7.66 15.80 -4.55
C ASP A 388 -7.39 16.76 -5.72
N ILE A 389 -6.19 17.37 -5.77
CA ILE A 389 -5.78 18.26 -6.87
C ILE A 389 -5.78 17.53 -8.23
N LEU A 390 -5.26 16.30 -8.27
CA LEU A 390 -5.23 15.49 -9.49
C LEU A 390 -6.65 15.09 -9.92
N ALA A 391 -7.52 14.78 -8.96
CA ALA A 391 -8.93 14.47 -9.22
C ALA A 391 -9.68 15.68 -9.81
N GLU A 392 -9.48 16.89 -9.29
CA GLU A 392 -10.04 18.13 -9.85
C GLU A 392 -9.57 18.37 -11.31
N LYS A 393 -8.32 18.01 -11.60
CA LYS A 393 -7.75 18.03 -12.96
C LYS A 393 -8.26 16.89 -13.86
N ARG A 394 -9.07 15.98 -13.35
CA ARG A 394 -9.58 14.79 -14.05
C ARG A 394 -8.47 13.86 -14.55
N ILE A 395 -7.35 13.78 -13.83
CA ILE A 395 -6.28 12.83 -14.12
C ILE A 395 -6.76 11.45 -13.64
N PHE A 396 -6.66 10.46 -14.52
CA PHE A 396 -7.03 9.09 -14.18
C PHE A 396 -5.92 8.45 -13.35
N ILE A 397 -6.21 8.12 -12.08
CA ILE A 397 -5.22 7.56 -11.15
C ILE A 397 -5.54 6.09 -10.89
N MET A 398 -4.54 5.22 -11.02
CA MET A 398 -4.58 3.86 -10.49
C MET A 398 -3.68 3.74 -9.27
N PRO A 399 -4.27 3.44 -8.10
CA PRO A 399 -3.56 3.46 -6.84
C PRO A 399 -2.58 2.30 -6.69
N ASP A 400 -1.59 2.50 -5.85
CA ASP A 400 -0.52 1.59 -5.51
C ASP A 400 -0.99 0.20 -5.07
N ILE A 401 -2.06 0.12 -4.25
CA ILE A 401 -2.58 -1.17 -3.75
C ILE A 401 -3.08 -2.10 -4.87
N LEU A 402 -3.36 -1.57 -6.06
CA LEU A 402 -3.62 -2.35 -7.27
C LEU A 402 -2.39 -2.40 -8.18
N ALA A 403 -1.84 -1.24 -8.55
CA ALA A 403 -0.85 -1.13 -9.62
C ALA A 403 0.42 -1.93 -9.33
N ASN A 404 0.90 -1.94 -8.09
CA ASN A 404 2.09 -2.68 -7.70
C ASN A 404 1.79 -4.07 -7.07
N ALA A 405 0.55 -4.56 -7.19
CA ALA A 405 0.15 -5.87 -6.64
C ALA A 405 0.75 -7.08 -7.39
N GLY A 406 1.40 -6.86 -8.53
CA GLY A 406 2.06 -7.94 -9.27
C GLY A 406 3.07 -8.74 -8.44
N GLY A 407 3.84 -8.06 -7.57
CA GLY A 407 4.80 -8.72 -6.68
C GLY A 407 4.15 -9.67 -5.67
N VAL A 408 3.05 -9.30 -5.04
CA VAL A 408 2.34 -10.17 -4.10
C VAL A 408 1.57 -11.26 -4.83
N THR A 409 1.09 -11.02 -6.04
CA THR A 409 0.45 -12.02 -6.90
C THR A 409 1.46 -13.11 -7.31
N ALA A 410 2.68 -12.74 -7.73
CA ALA A 410 3.73 -13.72 -8.00
C ALA A 410 4.15 -14.48 -6.72
N SER A 411 4.13 -13.84 -5.56
CA SER A 411 4.35 -14.52 -4.29
C SER A 411 3.26 -15.53 -3.97
N TYR A 412 2.01 -15.24 -4.31
CA TYR A 412 0.91 -16.20 -4.19
C TYR A 412 1.17 -17.42 -5.08
N PHE A 413 1.58 -17.24 -6.30
CA PHE A 413 1.90 -18.37 -7.19
C PHE A 413 3.10 -19.19 -6.70
N GLU A 414 4.13 -18.54 -6.13
CA GLU A 414 5.24 -19.27 -5.51
C GLU A 414 4.74 -20.17 -4.38
N TRP A 415 3.92 -19.63 -3.49
CA TRP A 415 3.31 -20.41 -2.40
C TRP A 415 2.44 -21.56 -2.91
N VAL A 416 1.65 -21.35 -3.98
CA VAL A 416 0.84 -22.41 -4.61
C VAL A 416 1.72 -23.52 -5.18
N GLN A 417 2.77 -23.14 -5.92
CA GLN A 417 3.72 -24.10 -6.53
C GLN A 417 4.45 -24.92 -5.46
N ASP A 418 4.92 -24.28 -4.39
CA ASP A 418 5.56 -24.95 -3.26
C ASP A 418 4.63 -25.95 -2.56
N ARG A 419 3.36 -25.61 -2.40
CA ARG A 419 2.36 -26.50 -1.80
C ARG A 419 1.97 -27.67 -2.69
N GLN A 420 2.00 -27.46 -4.00
CA GLN A 420 1.70 -28.50 -5.00
C GLN A 420 2.92 -29.37 -5.30
N GLY A 421 4.13 -28.90 -5.01
CA GLY A 421 5.37 -29.57 -5.42
C GLY A 421 5.58 -29.57 -6.94
N TYR A 422 4.95 -28.63 -7.66
CA TYR A 422 5.03 -28.50 -9.11
C TYR A 422 5.28 -27.07 -9.54
N PHE A 423 6.38 -26.86 -10.29
CA PHE A 423 6.85 -25.52 -10.67
C PHE A 423 6.45 -25.17 -12.10
N TRP A 424 5.79 -24.04 -12.27
CA TRP A 424 5.28 -23.55 -13.53
C TRP A 424 6.38 -22.93 -14.39
N LYS A 425 6.19 -22.96 -15.70
CA LYS A 425 6.99 -22.16 -16.63
C LYS A 425 6.71 -20.68 -16.41
N GLU A 426 7.71 -19.85 -16.63
CA GLU A 426 7.59 -18.39 -16.48
C GLU A 426 6.44 -17.79 -17.28
N ALA A 427 6.24 -18.25 -18.52
CA ALA A 427 5.12 -17.78 -19.35
C ALA A 427 3.75 -18.01 -18.68
N ILE A 428 3.56 -19.15 -18.00
CA ILE A 428 2.32 -19.45 -17.27
C ILE A 428 2.16 -18.52 -16.07
N VAL A 429 3.25 -18.30 -15.31
CA VAL A 429 3.23 -17.37 -14.16
C VAL A 429 2.83 -15.96 -14.63
N ASN A 430 3.45 -15.48 -15.72
CA ASN A 430 3.20 -14.16 -16.27
C ASN A 430 1.76 -14.02 -16.80
N GLU A 431 1.25 -15.02 -17.55
CA GLU A 431 -0.12 -15.03 -18.06
C GLU A 431 -1.16 -14.98 -16.93
N GLN A 432 -0.98 -15.82 -15.91
CA GLN A 432 -1.89 -15.84 -14.75
C GLN A 432 -1.83 -14.55 -13.94
N LEU A 433 -0.64 -13.95 -13.78
CA LEU A 433 -0.46 -12.67 -13.13
C LEU A 433 -1.20 -11.56 -13.88
N GLU A 434 -1.01 -11.48 -15.21
CA GLU A 434 -1.68 -10.51 -16.06
C GLU A 434 -3.21 -10.67 -15.98
N GLY A 435 -3.71 -11.92 -15.97
CA GLY A 435 -5.15 -12.21 -15.82
C GLY A 435 -5.71 -11.66 -14.49
N ILE A 436 -5.09 -12.00 -13.36
CA ILE A 436 -5.53 -11.50 -12.04
C ILE A 436 -5.55 -9.97 -11.98
N LEU A 437 -4.55 -9.31 -12.57
CA LEU A 437 -4.50 -7.85 -12.51
C LEU A 437 -5.51 -7.17 -13.43
N ARG A 438 -5.82 -7.76 -14.59
CA ARG A 438 -6.91 -7.28 -15.46
C ARG A 438 -8.27 -7.40 -14.75
N ASP A 439 -8.56 -8.56 -14.19
CA ASP A 439 -9.81 -8.77 -13.45
C ASP A 439 -9.92 -7.79 -12.26
N SER A 440 -8.81 -7.59 -11.55
CA SER A 440 -8.78 -6.65 -10.41
C SER A 440 -8.94 -5.19 -10.83
N PHE A 441 -8.40 -4.80 -11.99
CA PHE A 441 -8.59 -3.48 -12.57
C PHE A 441 -10.07 -3.25 -12.90
N GLU A 442 -10.70 -4.20 -13.61
CA GLU A 442 -12.12 -4.12 -13.96
C GLU A 442 -13.00 -4.03 -12.71
N ASP A 443 -12.69 -4.82 -11.67
CA ASP A 443 -13.43 -4.78 -10.40
C ASP A 443 -13.32 -3.40 -9.73
N VAL A 444 -12.14 -2.78 -9.70
CA VAL A 444 -11.93 -1.46 -9.10
C VAL A 444 -12.67 -0.38 -9.88
N VAL A 445 -12.57 -0.37 -11.22
CA VAL A 445 -13.23 0.64 -12.05
C VAL A 445 -14.75 0.51 -11.94
N ARG A 446 -15.29 -0.70 -12.06
CA ARG A 446 -16.73 -0.97 -11.89
C ARG A 446 -17.22 -0.53 -10.51
N TYR A 447 -16.40 -0.76 -9.46
CA TYR A 447 -16.73 -0.32 -8.11
C TYR A 447 -16.70 1.21 -7.97
N ALA A 448 -15.75 1.87 -8.65
CA ALA A 448 -15.67 3.33 -8.70
C ALA A 448 -16.91 3.96 -9.36
N GLU A 449 -17.33 3.42 -10.49
CA GLU A 449 -18.54 3.85 -11.22
C GLU A 449 -19.81 3.65 -10.39
N ALA A 450 -19.97 2.45 -9.80
CA ALA A 450 -21.15 2.11 -9.00
C ALA A 450 -21.33 2.99 -7.75
N HIS A 451 -20.24 3.47 -7.16
CA HIS A 451 -20.26 4.30 -5.95
C HIS A 451 -19.98 5.78 -6.21
N ASN A 452 -19.73 6.18 -7.46
CA ASN A 452 -19.37 7.54 -7.87
C ASN A 452 -18.21 8.11 -7.02
N VAL A 453 -17.11 7.38 -6.97
CA VAL A 453 -15.87 7.74 -6.27
C VAL A 453 -14.65 7.56 -7.17
N ASN A 454 -13.51 8.16 -6.83
CA ASN A 454 -12.26 7.93 -7.57
C ASN A 454 -11.73 6.50 -7.34
N ASN A 455 -10.82 6.04 -8.22
CA ASN A 455 -10.31 4.66 -8.21
C ASN A 455 -9.56 4.31 -6.92
N ARG A 456 -8.88 5.27 -6.27
CA ARG A 456 -8.20 5.03 -5.00
C ARG A 456 -9.20 4.68 -3.90
N ILE A 457 -10.24 5.50 -3.76
CA ILE A 457 -11.30 5.26 -2.78
C ILE A 457 -12.02 3.95 -3.11
N ALA A 458 -12.31 3.71 -4.38
CA ALA A 458 -12.95 2.48 -4.85
C ALA A 458 -12.11 1.23 -4.51
N ALA A 459 -10.80 1.27 -4.72
CA ALA A 459 -9.91 0.16 -4.41
C ALA A 459 -9.89 -0.16 -2.90
N TYR A 460 -9.85 0.86 -2.03
CA TYR A 460 -9.95 0.66 -0.58
C TYR A 460 -11.34 0.14 -0.19
N MET A 461 -12.41 0.72 -0.71
CA MET A 461 -13.78 0.27 -0.42
C MET A 461 -13.97 -1.19 -0.84
N LEU A 462 -13.57 -1.56 -2.06
CA LEU A 462 -13.64 -2.94 -2.56
C LEU A 462 -12.85 -3.90 -1.68
N ALA A 463 -11.64 -3.52 -1.27
CA ALA A 463 -10.80 -4.35 -0.39
C ALA A 463 -11.47 -4.56 0.98
N ILE A 464 -11.94 -3.49 1.61
CA ILE A 464 -12.62 -3.51 2.90
C ILE A 464 -13.89 -4.38 2.82
N ASP A 465 -14.69 -4.19 1.77
CA ASP A 465 -15.93 -4.95 1.59
C ASP A 465 -15.65 -6.46 1.43
N ARG A 466 -14.67 -6.85 0.63
CA ARG A 466 -14.24 -8.25 0.47
C ARG A 466 -13.82 -8.89 1.81
N VAL A 467 -13.03 -8.17 2.61
CA VAL A 467 -12.60 -8.68 3.93
C VAL A 467 -13.77 -8.73 4.89
N ALA A 468 -14.61 -7.69 4.93
CA ALA A 468 -15.79 -7.62 5.78
C ALA A 468 -16.81 -8.74 5.44
N GLN A 469 -17.07 -8.99 4.15
CA GLN A 469 -17.92 -10.10 3.73
C GLN A 469 -17.39 -11.45 4.18
N THR A 470 -16.06 -11.65 4.04
CA THR A 470 -15.42 -12.89 4.49
C THR A 470 -15.59 -13.09 5.99
N ILE A 471 -15.42 -12.03 6.81
CA ILE A 471 -15.63 -12.10 8.26
C ILE A 471 -17.10 -12.39 8.59
N ARG A 472 -18.06 -11.75 7.89
CA ARG A 472 -19.49 -12.04 8.09
C ARG A 472 -19.84 -13.50 7.79
N GLN A 473 -19.30 -14.05 6.68
CA GLN A 473 -19.57 -15.43 6.27
C GLN A 473 -18.93 -16.45 7.21
N ARG A 474 -17.73 -16.19 7.72
CA ARG A 474 -17.06 -17.06 8.69
C ARG A 474 -17.68 -16.98 10.09
N GLY A 475 -18.35 -15.89 10.40
CA GLY A 475 -18.78 -15.54 11.74
C GLY A 475 -17.63 -15.11 12.64
N ILE A 476 -17.98 -14.59 13.80
CA ILE A 476 -17.02 -14.24 14.87
C ILE A 476 -17.15 -15.35 15.93
N TYR A 477 -16.04 -16.08 16.12
CA TYR A 477 -15.96 -17.08 17.18
C TYR A 477 -15.96 -16.36 18.54
N ALA A 478 -16.89 -16.73 19.41
CA ALA A 478 -17.07 -16.18 20.75
C ALA A 478 -16.57 -17.16 21.83
#